data_e629f9e7650c9dd3369385da4557d23f
#
_entry.id   e629f9e7650c9dd3369385da4557d23f
#
_cell.length_a   1.000
_cell.length_b   1.000
_cell.length_c   1.000
_cell.angle_alpha   90.00
_cell.angle_beta   90.00
_cell.angle_gamma   90.00
#
_symmetry.space_group_name_H-M   'P 1'
#
loop_
_entity.id
_entity.type
_entity.pdbx_description
1 polymer ?
#
loop_
_entity_poly.entity_id
_entity_poly.type
_entity_poly.pdbx_seq_one_letter_code
_entity_poly.pdbx_strand_id
1 'polypeptide(L)'
;MSFQYFVASIAALAIVGCSAPLPSTELPPARYIEPAPEFPGFHDYRGIFDLPIKQSGMDQSAIADLAKTAQIDFIFLADKVEPGESDFGIAGFTNEILFIAGGAFEIGGSRIVGVNLHEPIKPNLAPNDLIAAIHDQGGLAIAADPAKFASSEDYALADAMEVYDDRSAWLAQSPATLYFRAIFFGTDHFLSGLDVRPDANLVLYDRMTAGARVAMLAGMGAPDNLNVFGATVGTIPQLFLFCTTHLIARERNTAPMLEALRLGHSYISFDYLGYVGAFAFFARVGDATTMMGDEVHLAPGLTLKTELPAAADRIAMYQNGAEVASAENASTLEFAPKSPGAYRIEAYRGGKMWILSNPVYVR
;
A
#
# COMPACT_ATOMS: atom_id res chain seq x y z
N MET A 1 -13.63 39.38 -26.92
CA MET A 1 -14.82 39.63 -26.05
C MET A 1 -15.71 38.40 -26.04
N SER A 2 -15.35 37.30 -25.39
CA SER A 2 -16.29 36.17 -25.23
C SER A 2 -15.83 35.05 -24.26
N PHE A 3 -14.69 35.19 -23.62
CA PHE A 3 -14.20 34.14 -22.67
C PHE A 3 -14.65 34.36 -21.22
N GLN A 4 -15.01 35.58 -20.82
CA GLN A 4 -15.46 35.89 -19.47
C GLN A 4 -16.90 35.49 -19.15
N TYR A 5 -17.77 35.32 -20.18
CA TYR A 5 -19.19 34.97 -19.98
C TYR A 5 -19.43 33.45 -19.86
N PHE A 6 -18.48 32.61 -20.27
CA PHE A 6 -18.62 31.15 -20.20
C PHE A 6 -18.35 30.59 -18.81
N VAL A 7 -17.49 31.25 -18.04
CA VAL A 7 -17.14 30.81 -16.66
C VAL A 7 -18.25 31.12 -15.65
N ALA A 8 -19.01 32.22 -15.86
CA ALA A 8 -20.10 32.63 -14.96
C ALA A 8 -21.34 31.72 -15.02
N SER A 9 -21.57 31.05 -16.16
CA SER A 9 -22.75 30.19 -16.33
C SER A 9 -22.57 28.77 -15.78
N ILE A 10 -21.33 28.32 -15.56
CA ILE A 10 -21.05 27.00 -15.00
C ILE A 10 -21.12 27.03 -13.45
N ALA A 11 -20.79 28.16 -12.83
CA ALA A 11 -20.84 28.33 -11.38
C ALA A 11 -22.27 28.25 -10.76
N ALA A 12 -23.32 28.43 -11.55
CA ALA A 12 -24.70 28.40 -11.06
C ALA A 12 -25.36 27.01 -11.03
N LEU A 13 -24.75 25.98 -11.63
CA LEU A 13 -25.30 24.61 -11.68
C LEU A 13 -24.70 23.62 -10.66
N ALA A 14 -23.73 24.04 -9.86
CA ALA A 14 -22.98 23.15 -8.96
C ALA A 14 -23.53 23.07 -7.52
N ILE A 15 -24.74 23.58 -7.23
CA ILE A 15 -25.23 23.71 -5.84
C ILE A 15 -26.26 22.64 -5.44
N VAL A 16 -26.53 21.63 -6.23
CA VAL A 16 -27.46 20.56 -5.80
C VAL A 16 -26.84 19.19 -5.99
N GLY A 17 -25.97 18.85 -5.09
CA GLY A 17 -25.51 17.49 -4.85
C GLY A 17 -25.11 17.37 -3.38
N CYS A 18 -26.07 17.09 -2.49
CA CYS A 18 -25.75 16.65 -1.13
C CYS A 18 -25.07 15.28 -1.21
N SER A 19 -23.75 15.27 -1.37
CA SER A 19 -22.96 14.11 -0.97
C SER A 19 -22.85 14.16 0.55
N ALA A 20 -23.22 13.08 1.22
CA ALA A 20 -22.94 12.91 2.64
C ALA A 20 -21.44 13.17 2.88
N PRO A 21 -21.06 13.91 3.93
CA PRO A 21 -19.65 14.08 4.25
C PRO A 21 -19.02 12.71 4.43
N LEU A 22 -17.86 12.49 3.78
CA LEU A 22 -17.03 11.33 4.08
C LEU A 22 -16.75 11.32 5.59
N PRO A 23 -16.71 10.14 6.23
CA PRO A 23 -16.39 10.07 7.65
C PRO A 23 -15.07 10.79 7.89
N SER A 24 -15.06 11.73 8.85
CA SER A 24 -13.83 12.42 9.22
C SER A 24 -12.78 11.37 9.61
N THR A 25 -11.59 11.48 9.03
CA THR A 25 -10.42 10.72 9.46
C THR A 25 -9.98 11.25 10.82
N GLU A 26 -10.69 10.91 11.89
CA GLU A 26 -10.19 11.15 13.24
C GLU A 26 -9.03 10.19 13.46
N LEU A 27 -7.82 10.74 13.44
CA LEU A 27 -6.64 10.02 13.86
C LEU A 27 -6.76 9.66 15.35
N PRO A 28 -6.39 8.43 15.73
CA PRO A 28 -6.46 8.04 17.13
C PRO A 28 -5.58 8.96 18.00
N PRO A 29 -6.00 9.27 19.25
CA PRO A 29 -5.22 10.11 20.13
C PRO A 29 -3.88 9.44 20.46
N ALA A 30 -2.80 10.20 20.31
CA ALA A 30 -1.43 9.95 20.74
C ALA A 30 -0.93 8.50 20.64
N ARG A 31 -0.27 8.19 19.54
CA ARG A 31 0.66 7.07 19.31
C ARG A 31 0.36 5.77 20.08
N TYR A 32 -0.85 5.28 19.93
CA TYR A 32 -1.23 3.95 20.33
C TYR A 32 -0.82 3.00 19.19
N ILE A 33 0.09 2.08 19.47
CA ILE A 33 0.40 1.00 18.54
C ILE A 33 -0.67 -0.06 18.74
N GLU A 34 -1.48 -0.29 17.72
CA GLU A 34 -2.56 -1.26 17.75
C GLU A 34 -2.01 -2.67 17.96
N PRO A 35 -2.52 -3.45 18.92
CA PRO A 35 -2.23 -4.88 18.98
C PRO A 35 -2.84 -5.55 17.74
N ALA A 36 -2.12 -6.51 17.14
CA ALA A 36 -2.69 -7.29 16.06
C ALA A 36 -3.80 -8.20 16.61
N PRO A 37 -5.04 -8.10 16.12
CA PRO A 37 -6.10 -8.97 16.54
C PRO A 37 -5.73 -10.45 16.33
N GLU A 38 -6.13 -11.34 17.25
CA GLU A 38 -5.89 -12.79 17.18
C GLU A 38 -4.42 -13.24 17.27
N PHE A 39 -3.43 -12.31 17.34
CA PHE A 39 -2.00 -12.62 17.35
C PHE A 39 -1.28 -11.96 18.53
N PRO A 40 -1.35 -12.53 19.75
CA PRO A 40 -0.74 -11.96 20.95
C PRO A 40 0.76 -11.68 20.76
N GLY A 41 1.20 -10.47 21.13
CA GLY A 41 2.59 -10.04 21.01
C GLY A 41 2.98 -9.55 19.62
N PHE A 42 2.05 -9.49 18.67
CA PHE A 42 2.20 -8.75 17.42
C PHE A 42 1.46 -7.43 17.49
N HIS A 43 1.94 -6.48 16.73
CA HIS A 43 1.39 -5.15 16.61
C HIS A 43 1.20 -4.77 15.15
N ASP A 44 0.22 -3.92 14.89
CA ASP A 44 -0.08 -3.38 13.57
C ASP A 44 0.64 -2.04 13.42
N TYR A 45 1.68 -2.00 12.58
CA TYR A 45 2.47 -0.82 12.29
C TYR A 45 2.11 -0.26 10.92
N ARG A 46 1.80 1.03 10.89
CA ARG A 46 1.38 1.75 9.70
C ARG A 46 2.55 2.45 9.03
N GLY A 47 2.72 2.30 7.73
CA GLY A 47 3.89 2.85 7.06
C GLY A 47 3.75 3.21 5.60
N ILE A 48 4.80 3.81 5.10
CA ILE A 48 4.96 4.28 3.74
C ILE A 48 6.07 3.50 3.06
N PHE A 49 5.79 3.02 1.86
CA PHE A 49 6.78 2.41 0.97
C PHE A 49 7.05 3.32 -0.23
N ASP A 50 8.24 3.15 -0.83
CA ASP A 50 8.67 3.85 -2.04
C ASP A 50 8.67 5.38 -1.87
N LEU A 51 9.23 5.89 -0.74
CA LEU A 51 9.37 7.32 -0.54
C LEU A 51 10.74 7.81 -1.04
N PRO A 52 10.80 8.61 -2.13
CA PRO A 52 12.03 9.22 -2.61
C PRO A 52 12.28 10.56 -1.90
N ILE A 53 13.14 10.57 -0.88
CA ILE A 53 13.47 11.78 -0.10
C ILE A 53 14.15 12.85 -0.96
N LYS A 54 15.16 12.47 -1.77
CA LYS A 54 15.93 13.42 -2.61
C LYS A 54 15.01 14.19 -3.57
N GLN A 55 13.99 13.52 -4.11
CA GLN A 55 13.02 14.14 -5.02
C GLN A 55 11.98 15.00 -4.30
N SER A 56 11.72 14.75 -3.03
CA SER A 56 10.78 15.54 -2.22
C SER A 56 11.29 16.94 -1.92
N GLY A 57 12.62 17.15 -1.96
CA GLY A 57 13.27 18.42 -1.57
C GLY A 57 13.24 18.69 -0.07
N MET A 58 12.84 17.71 0.74
CA MET A 58 12.77 17.79 2.21
C MET A 58 13.89 16.95 2.83
N ASP A 59 14.35 17.37 4.01
CA ASP A 59 15.23 16.51 4.80
C ASP A 59 14.44 15.43 5.57
N GLN A 60 15.14 14.40 6.01
CA GLN A 60 14.53 13.25 6.70
C GLN A 60 13.85 13.66 8.01
N SER A 61 14.36 14.66 8.74
CA SER A 61 13.76 15.12 9.99
C SER A 61 12.42 15.80 9.73
N ALA A 62 12.32 16.64 8.70
CA ALA A 62 11.06 17.26 8.31
C ALA A 62 10.02 16.24 7.87
N ILE A 63 10.43 15.20 7.11
CA ILE A 63 9.55 14.09 6.74
C ILE A 63 9.10 13.30 7.98
N ALA A 64 10.01 13.05 8.92
CA ALA A 64 9.66 12.36 10.17
C ALA A 64 8.63 13.13 11.01
N ASP A 65 8.71 14.47 11.06
CA ASP A 65 7.73 15.30 11.77
C ASP A 65 6.34 15.24 11.10
N LEU A 66 6.29 15.24 9.77
CA LEU A 66 5.04 15.03 9.02
C LEU A 66 4.49 13.62 9.24
N ALA A 67 5.35 12.59 9.18
CA ALA A 67 4.98 11.20 9.42
C ALA A 67 4.43 11.00 10.84
N LYS A 68 5.08 11.61 11.84
CA LYS A 68 4.59 11.60 13.23
C LYS A 68 3.20 12.22 13.36
N THR A 69 2.96 13.34 12.68
CA THR A 69 1.63 13.98 12.67
C THR A 69 0.58 13.12 12.00
N ALA A 70 0.94 12.40 10.93
CA ALA A 70 0.07 11.46 10.23
C ALA A 70 0.00 10.06 10.88
N GLN A 71 0.67 9.87 12.04
CA GLN A 71 0.75 8.59 12.76
C GLN A 71 1.33 7.44 11.93
N ILE A 72 2.29 7.75 11.10
CA ILE A 72 3.12 6.77 10.40
C ILE A 72 4.19 6.25 11.37
N ASP A 73 4.43 4.95 11.40
CA ASP A 73 5.39 4.27 12.26
C ASP A 73 6.72 4.02 11.58
N PHE A 74 6.71 3.76 10.27
CA PHE A 74 7.90 3.45 9.50
C PHE A 74 7.82 3.97 8.07
N ILE A 75 9.00 4.17 7.46
CA ILE A 75 9.14 4.59 6.05
C ILE A 75 10.25 3.77 5.40
N PHE A 76 9.96 3.15 4.26
CA PHE A 76 10.94 2.56 3.38
C PHE A 76 11.34 3.56 2.30
N LEU A 77 12.64 3.85 2.25
CA LEU A 77 13.20 4.82 1.31
C LEU A 77 13.43 4.16 -0.05
N ALA A 78 13.23 4.94 -1.11
CA ALA A 78 13.40 4.46 -2.48
C ALA A 78 13.81 5.58 -3.45
N ASP A 79 14.84 6.33 -3.08
CA ASP A 79 15.43 7.27 -4.03
C ASP A 79 15.96 6.54 -5.26
N LYS A 80 15.89 7.16 -6.42
CA LYS A 80 16.48 6.63 -7.65
C LYS A 80 17.98 6.43 -7.45
N VAL A 81 18.48 5.23 -7.73
CA VAL A 81 19.89 4.88 -7.61
C VAL A 81 20.60 5.17 -8.93
N GLU A 82 21.60 6.06 -8.87
CA GLU A 82 22.49 6.32 -9.98
C GLU A 82 23.68 5.32 -9.99
N PRO A 83 24.30 5.03 -11.14
CA PRO A 83 25.39 4.09 -11.23
C PRO A 83 26.56 4.40 -10.28
N GLY A 84 26.86 3.47 -9.38
CA GLY A 84 27.93 3.62 -8.39
C GLY A 84 27.52 4.38 -7.12
N GLU A 85 26.26 4.73 -6.97
CA GLU A 85 25.74 5.35 -5.76
C GLU A 85 25.65 4.35 -4.60
N SER A 86 25.99 4.80 -3.39
CA SER A 86 25.93 4.05 -2.15
C SER A 86 25.10 4.75 -1.07
N ASP A 87 24.54 5.91 -1.37
CA ASP A 87 23.68 6.66 -0.45
C ASP A 87 22.23 6.25 -0.63
N PHE A 88 21.80 5.28 0.18
CA PHE A 88 20.44 4.76 0.22
C PHE A 88 19.58 5.42 1.31
N GLY A 89 20.03 6.56 1.83
CA GLY A 89 19.40 7.28 2.94
C GLY A 89 19.86 6.80 4.32
N ILE A 90 19.42 7.49 5.34
CA ILE A 90 19.80 7.22 6.74
C ILE A 90 18.81 6.23 7.34
N ALA A 91 19.29 5.01 7.64
CA ALA A 91 18.49 3.99 8.33
C ALA A 91 18.43 4.25 9.85
N GLY A 92 17.36 3.76 10.47
CA GLY A 92 17.14 3.86 11.90
C GLY A 92 16.07 4.88 12.29
N PHE A 93 16.01 5.21 13.58
CA PHE A 93 14.96 6.12 14.08
C PHE A 93 15.34 7.59 13.90
N THR A 94 14.45 8.36 13.30
CA THR A 94 14.46 9.82 13.28
C THR A 94 13.11 10.31 13.82
N ASN A 95 13.11 11.15 14.87
CA ASN A 95 11.89 11.67 15.52
C ASN A 95 10.83 10.59 15.77
N GLU A 96 11.26 9.41 16.26
CA GLU A 96 10.45 8.22 16.56
C GLU A 96 9.91 7.45 15.32
N ILE A 97 10.18 7.86 14.10
CA ILE A 97 9.85 7.14 12.87
C ILE A 97 11.01 6.22 12.50
N LEU A 98 10.72 4.96 12.20
CA LEU A 98 11.73 4.03 11.71
C LEU A 98 11.91 4.22 10.19
N PHE A 99 13.11 4.60 9.78
CA PHE A 99 13.50 4.64 8.38
C PHE A 99 14.31 3.40 8.01
N ILE A 100 13.94 2.80 6.89
CA ILE A 100 14.66 1.65 6.33
C ILE A 100 15.25 2.10 4.99
N ALA A 101 16.58 2.06 4.89
CA ALA A 101 17.31 2.48 3.70
C ALA A 101 16.97 1.62 2.50
N GLY A 102 16.86 2.25 1.32
CA GLY A 102 16.53 1.56 0.09
C GLY A 102 16.77 2.42 -1.14
N GLY A 103 16.64 1.81 -2.30
CA GLY A 103 16.84 2.49 -3.57
C GLY A 103 16.05 1.87 -4.70
N ALA A 104 15.63 2.70 -5.66
CA ALA A 104 14.88 2.30 -6.84
C ALA A 104 15.83 2.19 -8.05
N PHE A 105 15.84 1.02 -8.66
CA PHE A 105 16.64 0.68 -9.84
C PHE A 105 15.73 0.62 -11.06
N GLU A 106 16.03 1.43 -12.07
CA GLU A 106 15.29 1.47 -13.34
C GLU A 106 15.56 0.22 -14.18
N ILE A 107 14.51 -0.46 -14.60
CA ILE A 107 14.57 -1.68 -15.44
C ILE A 107 13.57 -1.55 -16.58
N GLY A 108 14.04 -1.16 -17.78
CA GLY A 108 13.21 -1.20 -18.99
C GLY A 108 11.90 -0.39 -18.94
N GLY A 109 11.83 0.64 -18.11
CA GLY A 109 10.63 1.46 -17.90
C GLY A 109 9.79 1.05 -16.68
N SER A 110 10.22 0.00 -15.96
CA SER A 110 9.74 -0.39 -14.65
C SER A 110 10.83 -0.19 -13.60
N ARG A 111 10.59 -0.59 -12.35
CA ARG A 111 11.56 -0.44 -11.26
C ARG A 111 11.60 -1.70 -10.38
N ILE A 112 12.80 -2.04 -9.90
CA ILE A 112 12.99 -2.91 -8.74
C ILE A 112 13.45 -2.01 -7.59
N VAL A 113 12.71 -2.01 -6.49
CA VAL A 113 13.09 -1.31 -5.27
C VAL A 113 13.77 -2.31 -4.33
N GLY A 114 15.04 -2.05 -4.03
CA GLY A 114 15.78 -2.78 -3.01
C GLY A 114 15.66 -2.08 -1.67
N VAL A 115 15.29 -2.78 -0.61
CA VAL A 115 15.23 -2.25 0.76
C VAL A 115 16.25 -2.92 1.66
N ASN A 116 16.67 -2.23 2.72
CA ASN A 116 17.75 -2.64 3.62
C ASN A 116 19.12 -2.76 2.90
N LEU A 117 19.39 -1.79 2.01
CA LEU A 117 20.66 -1.72 1.29
C LEU A 117 21.73 -1.01 2.12
N HIS A 118 22.97 -1.52 2.06
CA HIS A 118 24.12 -0.93 2.77
C HIS A 118 25.36 -0.80 1.89
N GLU A 119 25.41 -1.51 0.76
CA GLU A 119 26.56 -1.51 -0.16
C GLU A 119 26.10 -1.20 -1.58
N PRO A 120 26.97 -0.53 -2.38
CA PRO A 120 26.67 -0.22 -3.77
C PRO A 120 26.37 -1.49 -4.58
N ILE A 121 25.34 -1.43 -5.39
CA ILE A 121 25.02 -2.48 -6.36
C ILE A 121 25.63 -2.11 -7.72
N LYS A 122 26.19 -3.10 -8.40
CA LYS A 122 26.79 -2.91 -9.74
C LYS A 122 25.73 -2.39 -10.71
N PRO A 123 26.07 -1.41 -11.55
CA PRO A 123 25.13 -0.91 -12.54
C PRO A 123 24.86 -1.93 -13.66
N ASN A 124 23.71 -1.76 -14.34
CA ASN A 124 23.33 -2.52 -15.54
C ASN A 124 23.23 -4.04 -15.34
N LEU A 125 22.87 -4.50 -14.16
CA LEU A 125 22.53 -5.91 -13.92
C LEU A 125 21.24 -6.28 -14.64
N ALA A 126 21.13 -7.54 -15.08
CA ALA A 126 19.83 -8.10 -15.46
C ALA A 126 18.89 -8.14 -14.24
N PRO A 127 17.56 -8.11 -14.42
CA PRO A 127 16.61 -8.02 -13.30
C PRO A 127 16.86 -9.06 -12.20
N ASN A 128 17.02 -10.32 -12.57
CA ASN A 128 17.24 -11.41 -11.58
C ASN A 128 18.62 -11.32 -10.90
N ASP A 129 19.67 -10.82 -11.60
CA ASP A 129 20.99 -10.60 -10.99
C ASP A 129 20.94 -9.41 -10.01
N LEU A 130 20.12 -8.39 -10.31
CA LEU A 130 19.87 -7.28 -9.39
C LEU A 130 19.15 -7.76 -8.15
N ILE A 131 18.10 -8.57 -8.27
CA ILE A 131 17.39 -9.15 -7.14
C ILE A 131 18.34 -9.99 -6.29
N ALA A 132 19.18 -10.83 -6.91
CA ALA A 132 20.18 -11.62 -6.21
C ALA A 132 21.17 -10.72 -5.44
N ALA A 133 21.66 -9.63 -6.05
CA ALA A 133 22.57 -8.69 -5.39
C ALA A 133 21.91 -7.94 -4.20
N ILE A 134 20.60 -7.71 -4.24
CA ILE A 134 19.81 -7.18 -3.12
C ILE A 134 19.75 -8.23 -1.99
N HIS A 135 19.44 -9.48 -2.34
CA HIS A 135 19.37 -10.59 -1.37
C HIS A 135 20.71 -10.88 -0.72
N ASP A 136 21.84 -10.79 -1.45
CA ASP A 136 23.20 -11.00 -0.91
C ASP A 136 23.53 -10.03 0.23
N GLN A 137 22.89 -8.87 0.29
CA GLN A 137 23.00 -7.90 1.39
C GLN A 137 22.00 -8.16 2.54
N GLY A 138 21.16 -9.19 2.45
CA GLY A 138 20.04 -9.41 3.37
C GLY A 138 18.86 -8.45 3.16
N GLY A 139 18.84 -7.78 2.01
CA GLY A 139 17.74 -6.91 1.56
C GLY A 139 16.55 -7.69 1.04
N LEU A 140 15.46 -6.98 0.72
CA LEU A 140 14.30 -7.50 0.00
C LEU A 140 14.12 -6.74 -1.30
N ALA A 141 13.74 -7.45 -2.34
CA ALA A 141 13.46 -6.89 -3.66
C ALA A 141 11.95 -6.74 -3.88
N ILE A 142 11.53 -5.56 -4.28
CA ILE A 142 10.13 -5.22 -4.53
C ILE A 142 9.97 -4.90 -6.01
N ALA A 143 9.07 -5.60 -6.71
CA ALA A 143 8.69 -5.27 -8.06
C ALA A 143 7.72 -4.07 -8.03
N ALA A 144 8.21 -2.88 -8.32
CA ALA A 144 7.40 -1.69 -8.49
C ALA A 144 6.90 -1.60 -9.94
N ASP A 145 5.69 -1.06 -10.15
CA ASP A 145 5.06 -0.97 -11.48
C ASP A 145 5.04 -2.32 -12.26
N PRO A 146 4.56 -3.43 -11.67
CA PRO A 146 4.74 -4.77 -12.25
C PRO A 146 4.17 -4.92 -13.67
N ALA A 147 3.15 -4.16 -14.02
CA ALA A 147 2.55 -4.16 -15.36
C ALA A 147 3.44 -3.52 -16.45
N LYS A 148 4.52 -2.83 -16.07
CA LYS A 148 5.45 -2.18 -17.00
C LYS A 148 6.68 -3.04 -17.34
N PHE A 149 6.91 -4.15 -16.61
CA PHE A 149 7.98 -5.09 -16.98
C PHE A 149 7.71 -5.76 -18.33
N ALA A 150 8.77 -6.04 -19.08
CA ALA A 150 8.66 -6.74 -20.35
C ALA A 150 8.18 -8.20 -20.17
N SER A 151 8.58 -8.85 -19.08
CA SER A 151 8.20 -10.21 -18.71
C SER A 151 7.99 -10.34 -17.22
N SER A 152 7.08 -11.22 -16.79
CA SER A 152 6.94 -11.61 -15.38
C SER A 152 8.16 -12.38 -14.86
N GLU A 153 8.99 -12.93 -15.73
CA GLU A 153 10.26 -13.57 -15.37
C GLU A 153 11.27 -12.56 -14.78
N ASP A 154 11.16 -11.26 -15.16
CA ASP A 154 12.03 -10.19 -14.70
C ASP A 154 11.88 -9.87 -13.21
N TYR A 155 10.78 -10.28 -12.59
CA TYR A 155 10.51 -10.09 -11.15
C TYR A 155 10.04 -11.36 -10.44
N ALA A 156 10.24 -12.52 -11.05
CA ALA A 156 9.78 -13.80 -10.50
C ALA A 156 10.42 -14.15 -9.13
N LEU A 157 11.58 -13.57 -8.83
CA LEU A 157 12.32 -13.76 -7.58
C LEU A 157 12.09 -12.62 -6.57
N ALA A 158 11.21 -11.65 -6.86
CA ALA A 158 10.90 -10.56 -5.96
C ALA A 158 10.17 -11.06 -4.71
N ASP A 159 10.49 -10.49 -3.55
CA ASP A 159 9.86 -10.79 -2.26
C ASP A 159 8.47 -10.16 -2.14
N ALA A 160 8.30 -9.01 -2.78
CA ALA A 160 7.06 -8.24 -2.75
C ALA A 160 6.74 -7.61 -4.10
N MET A 161 5.47 -7.25 -4.28
CA MET A 161 4.96 -6.53 -5.43
C MET A 161 4.20 -5.30 -4.97
N GLU A 162 4.53 -4.16 -5.56
CA GLU A 162 3.78 -2.93 -5.44
C GLU A 162 2.53 -3.02 -6.31
N VAL A 163 1.41 -3.43 -5.68
CA VAL A 163 0.15 -3.63 -6.40
C VAL A 163 -0.56 -2.31 -6.64
N TYR A 164 -0.46 -1.39 -5.71
CA TYR A 164 -0.98 -0.04 -5.83
C TYR A 164 0.16 0.98 -5.74
N ASP A 165 0.11 2.04 -6.54
CA ASP A 165 1.09 3.12 -6.56
C ASP A 165 0.38 4.46 -6.73
N ASP A 166 0.54 5.38 -5.76
CA ASP A 166 -0.12 6.69 -5.75
C ASP A 166 0.26 7.53 -6.96
N ARG A 167 1.54 7.50 -7.34
CA ARG A 167 2.02 8.26 -8.49
C ARG A 167 1.48 7.72 -9.81
N SER A 168 1.45 6.41 -9.99
CA SER A 168 0.87 5.79 -11.18
C SER A 168 -0.63 6.10 -11.29
N ALA A 169 -1.36 6.05 -10.15
CA ALA A 169 -2.77 6.45 -10.10
C ALA A 169 -2.96 7.94 -10.45
N TRP A 170 -2.06 8.82 -10.00
CA TRP A 170 -2.05 10.23 -10.36
C TRP A 170 -1.81 10.43 -11.85
N LEU A 171 -0.75 9.85 -12.40
CA LEU A 171 -0.37 9.97 -13.81
C LEU A 171 -1.40 9.39 -14.79
N ALA A 172 -2.21 8.44 -14.33
CA ALA A 172 -3.33 7.90 -15.11
C ALA A 172 -4.49 8.89 -15.29
N GLN A 173 -4.56 9.95 -14.46
CA GLN A 173 -5.58 10.98 -14.58
C GLN A 173 -5.20 12.03 -15.62
N SER A 174 -6.19 12.55 -16.37
CA SER A 174 -5.93 13.69 -17.24
C SER A 174 -5.66 14.95 -16.40
N PRO A 175 -4.75 15.85 -16.82
CA PRO A 175 -4.55 17.13 -16.14
C PRO A 175 -5.85 17.92 -15.93
N ALA A 176 -6.73 17.93 -16.93
CA ALA A 176 -8.04 18.61 -16.85
C ALA A 176 -8.92 18.03 -15.72
N THR A 177 -8.91 16.69 -15.55
CA THR A 177 -9.65 16.02 -14.47
C THR A 177 -9.09 16.40 -13.11
N LEU A 178 -7.75 16.39 -12.96
CA LEU A 178 -7.08 16.78 -11.73
C LEU A 178 -7.39 18.23 -11.34
N TYR A 179 -7.27 19.18 -12.30
CA TYR A 179 -7.62 20.58 -12.06
C TYR A 179 -9.11 20.75 -11.70
N PHE A 180 -10.01 20.09 -12.42
CA PHE A 180 -11.44 20.16 -12.13
C PHE A 180 -11.74 19.68 -10.71
N ARG A 181 -11.19 18.53 -10.30
CA ARG A 181 -11.36 17.99 -8.95
C ARG A 181 -10.79 18.92 -7.88
N ALA A 182 -9.58 19.44 -8.08
CA ALA A 182 -8.93 20.33 -7.13
C ALA A 182 -9.69 21.67 -6.94
N ILE A 183 -10.37 22.16 -7.98
CA ILE A 183 -11.14 23.43 -7.92
C ILE A 183 -12.50 23.24 -7.25
N PHE A 184 -13.22 22.17 -7.61
CA PHE A 184 -14.64 22.03 -7.26
C PHE A 184 -14.90 21.11 -6.08
N PHE A 185 -13.92 20.30 -5.69
CA PHE A 185 -14.08 19.32 -4.62
C PHE A 185 -12.92 19.50 -3.64
N GLY A 186 -13.17 19.37 -2.35
CA GLY A 186 -12.12 19.41 -1.31
C GLY A 186 -11.08 18.29 -1.47
N THR A 187 -10.04 18.33 -0.63
CA THR A 187 -8.91 17.38 -0.65
C THR A 187 -9.36 15.91 -0.68
N ASP A 188 -10.36 15.56 0.12
CA ASP A 188 -10.84 14.17 0.22
C ASP A 188 -11.46 13.68 -1.10
N HIS A 189 -12.22 14.53 -1.77
CA HIS A 189 -12.77 14.22 -3.10
C HIS A 189 -11.72 14.17 -4.19
N PHE A 190 -10.67 14.99 -4.07
CA PHE A 190 -9.52 14.92 -4.97
C PHE A 190 -8.84 13.56 -4.81
N LEU A 191 -8.49 13.18 -3.58
CA LEU A 191 -7.85 11.90 -3.26
C LEU A 191 -8.72 10.69 -3.66
N SER A 192 -10.03 10.76 -3.45
CA SER A 192 -10.94 9.69 -3.88
C SER A 192 -10.88 9.39 -5.37
N GLY A 193 -10.40 10.32 -6.17
CA GLY A 193 -10.19 10.12 -7.60
C GLY A 193 -8.99 9.28 -7.94
N LEU A 194 -8.02 9.20 -7.04
CA LEU A 194 -6.85 8.35 -7.19
C LEU A 194 -7.15 6.90 -6.81
N ASP A 195 -8.13 6.67 -5.93
CA ASP A 195 -8.54 5.32 -5.53
C ASP A 195 -9.28 4.62 -6.69
N VAL A 196 -8.49 3.97 -7.51
CA VAL A 196 -8.92 3.13 -8.62
C VAL A 196 -8.36 1.73 -8.39
N ARG A 197 -9.22 0.71 -8.43
CA ARG A 197 -8.79 -0.69 -8.24
C ARG A 197 -7.70 -1.04 -9.28
N PRO A 198 -6.53 -1.52 -8.85
CA PRO A 198 -5.39 -1.78 -9.73
C PRO A 198 -5.51 -3.15 -10.43
N ASP A 199 -6.52 -3.33 -11.28
CA ASP A 199 -6.90 -4.62 -11.87
C ASP A 199 -5.74 -5.32 -12.57
N ALA A 200 -4.93 -4.58 -13.34
CA ALA A 200 -3.79 -5.16 -14.06
C ALA A 200 -2.75 -5.77 -13.11
N ASN A 201 -2.40 -5.02 -12.04
CA ASN A 201 -1.42 -5.48 -11.06
C ASN A 201 -1.99 -6.62 -10.20
N LEU A 202 -3.28 -6.58 -9.85
CA LEU A 202 -3.94 -7.67 -9.11
C LEU A 202 -3.94 -8.97 -9.90
N VAL A 203 -4.18 -8.94 -11.21
CA VAL A 203 -4.10 -10.13 -12.07
C VAL A 203 -2.69 -10.73 -12.09
N LEU A 204 -1.64 -9.88 -12.12
CA LEU A 204 -0.26 -10.33 -12.06
C LEU A 204 0.06 -10.91 -10.69
N TYR A 205 -0.34 -10.22 -9.62
CA TYR A 205 -0.17 -10.66 -8.25
C TYR A 205 -0.82 -12.01 -7.98
N ASP A 206 -2.08 -12.19 -8.38
CA ASP A 206 -2.83 -13.44 -8.20
C ASP A 206 -2.18 -14.62 -8.96
N ARG A 207 -1.54 -14.37 -10.11
CA ARG A 207 -0.75 -15.38 -10.83
C ARG A 207 0.51 -15.78 -10.08
N MET A 208 1.24 -14.80 -9.52
CA MET A 208 2.46 -15.08 -8.75
C MET A 208 2.15 -15.85 -7.46
N THR A 209 1.13 -15.41 -6.72
CA THR A 209 0.76 -16.02 -5.44
C THR A 209 0.15 -17.41 -5.57
N ALA A 210 -0.32 -17.81 -6.75
CA ALA A 210 -0.71 -19.17 -7.03
C ALA A 210 0.46 -20.17 -6.96
N GLY A 211 1.69 -19.72 -7.23
CA GLY A 211 2.91 -20.56 -7.25
C GLY A 211 3.96 -20.23 -6.20
N ALA A 212 3.97 -19.00 -5.67
CA ALA A 212 4.98 -18.51 -4.74
C ALA A 212 4.34 -17.67 -3.62
N ARG A 213 5.10 -17.46 -2.54
CA ARG A 213 4.73 -16.47 -1.52
C ARG A 213 5.35 -15.13 -1.93
N VAL A 214 4.51 -14.15 -2.16
CA VAL A 214 4.90 -12.79 -2.53
C VAL A 214 4.06 -11.82 -1.72
N ALA A 215 4.68 -10.85 -1.08
CA ALA A 215 3.95 -9.83 -0.32
C ALA A 215 3.34 -8.78 -1.27
N MET A 216 2.21 -8.22 -0.87
CA MET A 216 1.57 -7.08 -1.52
C MET A 216 1.81 -5.83 -0.68
N LEU A 217 2.09 -4.72 -1.35
CA LEU A 217 2.20 -3.41 -0.73
C LEU A 217 1.70 -2.29 -1.65
N ALA A 218 1.50 -1.10 -1.06
CA ALA A 218 1.26 0.14 -1.77
C ALA A 218 2.50 1.02 -1.71
N GLY A 219 2.91 1.57 -2.84
CA GLY A 219 3.95 2.57 -2.94
C GLY A 219 3.38 3.98 -3.05
N MET A 220 4.11 4.95 -2.50
CA MET A 220 3.75 6.35 -2.62
C MET A 220 4.35 6.97 -3.89
N GLY A 221 5.57 6.58 -4.25
CA GLY A 221 6.32 7.20 -5.33
C GLY A 221 6.66 8.66 -5.04
N ALA A 222 7.17 9.37 -6.05
CA ALA A 222 7.45 10.79 -5.93
C ALA A 222 6.16 11.62 -5.99
N PRO A 223 5.90 12.50 -5.00
CA PRO A 223 4.69 13.33 -4.99
C PRO A 223 4.72 14.34 -6.14
N ASP A 224 3.66 14.34 -6.96
CA ASP A 224 3.42 15.35 -7.98
C ASP A 224 2.42 16.39 -7.43
N ASN A 225 2.93 17.50 -6.93
CA ASN A 225 2.09 18.56 -6.36
C ASN A 225 1.37 19.35 -7.45
N LEU A 226 0.07 19.59 -7.25
CA LEU A 226 -0.72 20.48 -8.11
C LEU A 226 -1.12 21.75 -7.36
N ASN A 227 -0.72 22.91 -7.90
CA ASN A 227 -1.06 24.20 -7.33
C ASN A 227 -2.28 24.79 -8.06
N VAL A 228 -3.36 25.01 -7.31
CA VAL A 228 -4.61 25.55 -7.85
C VAL A 228 -5.11 26.69 -6.99
N PHE A 229 -5.11 27.92 -7.54
CA PHE A 229 -5.53 29.16 -6.85
C PHE A 229 -4.90 29.36 -5.45
N GLY A 230 -3.63 28.94 -5.26
CA GLY A 230 -2.91 29.08 -3.99
C GLY A 230 -3.09 27.90 -3.01
N ALA A 231 -3.92 26.92 -3.33
CA ALA A 231 -3.99 25.65 -2.62
C ALA A 231 -3.12 24.59 -3.32
N THR A 232 -2.38 23.82 -2.55
CA THR A 232 -1.57 22.70 -3.07
C THR A 232 -2.23 21.38 -2.70
N VAL A 233 -2.46 20.52 -3.68
CA VAL A 233 -2.96 19.15 -3.50
C VAL A 233 -1.89 18.13 -3.93
N GLY A 234 -1.95 16.90 -3.38
CA GLY A 234 -0.93 15.87 -3.61
C GLY A 234 0.33 16.07 -2.76
N THR A 235 0.23 16.80 -1.67
CA THR A 235 1.35 17.00 -0.75
C THR A 235 1.67 15.73 0.04
N ILE A 236 2.92 15.57 0.50
CA ILE A 236 3.34 14.44 1.34
C ILE A 236 2.39 14.20 2.52
N PRO A 237 1.98 15.21 3.32
CA PRO A 237 1.03 14.98 4.41
C PRO A 237 -0.32 14.42 3.95
N GLN A 238 -0.81 14.84 2.78
CA GLN A 238 -2.06 14.33 2.23
C GLN A 238 -1.94 12.88 1.77
N LEU A 239 -0.81 12.52 1.14
CA LEU A 239 -0.54 11.14 0.71
C LEU A 239 -0.33 10.21 1.91
N PHE A 240 0.30 10.67 3.00
CA PHE A 240 0.41 9.90 4.24
C PHE A 240 -0.93 9.55 4.89
N LEU A 241 -1.97 10.32 4.59
CA LEU A 241 -3.34 10.09 5.05
C LEU A 241 -4.22 9.41 3.99
N PHE A 242 -3.71 9.18 2.80
CA PHE A 242 -4.48 8.62 1.70
C PHE A 242 -4.39 7.10 1.65
N CYS A 243 -3.19 6.56 1.44
CA CYS A 243 -2.96 5.13 1.29
C CYS A 243 -1.71 4.71 2.05
N THR A 244 -1.80 3.66 2.83
CA THR A 244 -0.68 3.15 3.64
C THR A 244 -0.60 1.63 3.53
N THR A 245 0.60 1.11 3.78
CA THR A 245 0.82 -0.32 3.99
C THR A 245 1.04 -0.58 5.48
N HIS A 246 0.31 -1.54 6.01
CA HIS A 246 0.45 -2.02 7.37
C HIS A 246 1.36 -3.25 7.41
N LEU A 247 2.24 -3.31 8.41
CA LEU A 247 3.06 -4.50 8.72
C LEU A 247 2.70 -5.02 10.11
N ILE A 248 2.37 -6.30 10.18
CA ILE A 248 2.08 -6.98 11.45
C ILE A 248 3.38 -7.61 11.95
N ALA A 249 4.01 -6.98 12.93
CA ALA A 249 5.31 -7.37 13.46
C ALA A 249 5.33 -7.39 14.99
N ARG A 250 6.31 -8.08 15.59
CA ARG A 250 6.48 -8.12 17.05
C ARG A 250 7.04 -6.83 17.61
N GLU A 251 7.92 -6.19 16.86
CA GLU A 251 8.63 -4.98 17.25
C GLU A 251 8.82 -4.05 16.06
N ARG A 252 8.87 -2.75 16.32
CA ARG A 252 9.18 -1.73 15.32
C ARG A 252 10.70 -1.54 15.20
N ASN A 253 11.36 -2.53 14.63
CA ASN A 253 12.79 -2.55 14.31
C ASN A 253 13.00 -3.10 12.91
N THR A 254 14.13 -2.80 12.29
CA THR A 254 14.40 -3.19 10.90
C THR A 254 14.20 -4.68 10.65
N ALA A 255 14.79 -5.57 11.45
CA ALA A 255 14.73 -7.01 11.21
C ALA A 255 13.30 -7.59 11.34
N PRO A 256 12.51 -7.32 12.41
CA PRO A 256 11.12 -7.76 12.49
C PRO A 256 10.23 -7.18 11.39
N MET A 257 10.47 -5.94 10.93
CA MET A 257 9.70 -5.33 9.86
C MET A 257 10.00 -5.97 8.50
N LEU A 258 11.27 -6.26 8.20
CA LEU A 258 11.67 -6.99 7.00
C LEU A 258 11.12 -8.43 7.00
N GLU A 259 11.12 -9.08 8.16
CA GLU A 259 10.52 -10.41 8.29
C GLU A 259 9.02 -10.40 8.04
N ALA A 260 8.28 -9.43 8.62
CA ALA A 260 6.87 -9.26 8.37
C ALA A 260 6.58 -9.03 6.88
N LEU A 261 7.39 -8.19 6.21
CA LEU A 261 7.26 -7.96 4.76
C LEU A 261 7.55 -9.24 3.97
N ARG A 262 8.66 -9.95 4.27
CA ARG A 262 9.02 -11.22 3.60
C ARG A 262 7.94 -12.28 3.72
N LEU A 263 7.28 -12.36 4.87
CA LEU A 263 6.21 -13.31 5.12
C LEU A 263 4.87 -12.89 4.53
N GLY A 264 4.70 -11.63 4.13
CA GLY A 264 3.42 -11.10 3.69
C GLY A 264 2.44 -10.86 4.85
N HIS A 265 2.96 -10.64 6.07
CA HIS A 265 2.18 -10.19 7.22
C HIS A 265 1.84 -8.72 7.06
N SER A 266 1.15 -8.39 5.98
CA SER A 266 0.87 -7.01 5.60
C SER A 266 -0.46 -6.86 4.85
N TYR A 267 -0.99 -5.65 4.88
CA TYR A 267 -2.16 -5.26 4.12
C TYR A 267 -2.08 -3.78 3.72
N ILE A 268 -2.88 -3.38 2.74
CA ILE A 268 -3.01 -2.00 2.28
C ILE A 268 -4.31 -1.43 2.81
N SER A 269 -4.29 -0.18 3.27
CA SER A 269 -5.48 0.58 3.63
C SER A 269 -5.55 1.92 2.92
N PHE A 270 -6.76 2.32 2.54
CA PHE A 270 -7.08 3.65 2.03
C PHE A 270 -7.71 4.47 3.15
N ASP A 271 -6.85 5.12 3.95
CA ASP A 271 -7.21 5.72 5.23
C ASP A 271 -8.13 6.93 5.11
N TYR A 272 -8.18 7.57 3.93
CA TYR A 272 -9.14 8.65 3.66
C TYR A 272 -10.61 8.18 3.73
N LEU A 273 -10.87 6.86 3.64
CA LEU A 273 -12.20 6.25 3.82
C LEU A 273 -12.51 5.91 5.28
N GLY A 274 -11.57 6.14 6.17
CA GLY A 274 -11.64 5.86 7.59
C GLY A 274 -10.41 5.09 8.05
N TYR A 275 -9.86 5.49 9.18
CA TYR A 275 -8.70 4.86 9.77
C TYR A 275 -8.89 3.34 9.92
N VAL A 276 -7.86 2.59 9.56
CA VAL A 276 -7.81 1.14 9.69
C VAL A 276 -6.80 0.77 10.75
N GLY A 277 -7.26 0.41 11.92
CA GLY A 277 -6.52 -0.32 12.93
C GLY A 277 -7.26 -1.59 13.25
N ALA A 278 -6.58 -2.59 13.82
CA ALA A 278 -7.20 -3.84 14.23
C ALA A 278 -7.90 -4.63 13.09
N PHE A 279 -7.42 -4.52 11.85
CA PHE A 279 -7.82 -5.44 10.78
C PHE A 279 -7.20 -6.81 11.00
N ALA A 280 -7.98 -7.88 10.82
CA ALA A 280 -7.49 -9.24 10.85
C ALA A 280 -8.00 -10.05 9.65
N PHE A 281 -7.09 -10.82 9.04
CA PHE A 281 -7.42 -11.89 8.12
C PHE A 281 -6.55 -13.11 8.44
N PHE A 282 -7.20 -14.23 8.71
CA PHE A 282 -6.52 -15.42 9.22
C PHE A 282 -7.28 -16.71 8.90
N ALA A 283 -6.55 -17.82 8.96
CA ALA A 283 -7.14 -19.15 8.97
C ALA A 283 -7.25 -19.68 10.40
N ARG A 284 -8.27 -20.51 10.67
CA ARG A 284 -8.49 -21.17 11.95
C ARG A 284 -8.81 -22.64 11.77
N VAL A 285 -8.13 -23.49 12.56
CA VAL A 285 -8.42 -24.91 12.70
C VAL A 285 -8.44 -25.25 14.18
N GLY A 286 -9.62 -25.50 14.75
CA GLY A 286 -9.78 -25.61 16.20
C GLY A 286 -9.38 -24.29 16.89
N ASP A 287 -8.40 -24.37 17.82
CA ASP A 287 -7.89 -23.19 18.54
C ASP A 287 -6.64 -22.58 17.86
N ALA A 288 -6.11 -23.20 16.81
CA ALA A 288 -4.94 -22.69 16.10
C ALA A 288 -5.33 -21.64 15.05
N THR A 289 -4.62 -20.51 15.07
CA THR A 289 -4.75 -19.43 14.07
C THR A 289 -3.48 -19.31 13.23
N THR A 290 -3.66 -19.04 11.94
CA THR A 290 -2.58 -18.81 10.96
C THR A 290 -2.80 -17.44 10.30
N MET A 291 -1.82 -16.55 10.39
CA MET A 291 -1.91 -15.17 9.89
C MET A 291 -1.93 -15.14 8.35
N MET A 292 -2.48 -14.06 7.78
CA MET A 292 -2.26 -13.76 6.35
C MET A 292 -0.73 -13.74 6.06
N GLY A 293 -0.36 -14.18 4.86
CA GLY A 293 1.04 -14.40 4.48
C GLY A 293 1.54 -15.83 4.78
N ASP A 294 0.97 -16.52 5.74
CA ASP A 294 1.39 -17.86 6.12
C ASP A 294 0.61 -18.96 5.39
N GLU A 295 1.14 -20.20 5.50
CA GLU A 295 0.56 -21.40 4.90
C GLU A 295 -0.20 -22.22 5.94
N VAL A 296 -1.32 -22.78 5.52
CA VAL A 296 -2.12 -23.73 6.31
C VAL A 296 -2.55 -24.90 5.42
N HIS A 297 -2.50 -26.12 5.95
CA HIS A 297 -2.98 -27.28 5.20
C HIS A 297 -4.51 -27.33 5.16
N LEU A 298 -5.05 -27.68 4.00
CA LEU A 298 -6.47 -27.91 3.85
C LEU A 298 -6.89 -29.11 4.72
N ALA A 299 -7.76 -28.86 5.69
CA ALA A 299 -8.20 -29.85 6.67
C ALA A 299 -9.69 -29.68 7.00
N PRO A 300 -10.37 -30.75 7.47
CA PRO A 300 -11.73 -30.62 8.01
C PRO A 300 -11.78 -29.58 9.14
N GLY A 301 -12.75 -28.68 9.07
CA GLY A 301 -12.93 -27.59 10.06
C GLY A 301 -12.05 -26.37 9.85
N LEU A 302 -11.24 -26.32 8.76
CA LEU A 302 -10.55 -25.11 8.38
C LEU A 302 -11.55 -24.02 7.97
N THR A 303 -11.42 -22.85 8.57
CA THR A 303 -12.16 -21.65 8.19
C THR A 303 -11.19 -20.49 7.95
N LEU A 304 -11.48 -19.68 6.96
CA LEU A 304 -10.85 -18.38 6.74
C LEU A 304 -11.78 -17.31 7.29
N LYS A 305 -11.25 -16.41 8.10
CA LYS A 305 -12.02 -15.37 8.75
C LYS A 305 -11.37 -14.01 8.55
N THR A 306 -12.17 -13.01 8.24
CA THR A 306 -11.75 -11.61 8.29
C THR A 306 -12.59 -10.83 9.30
N GLU A 307 -11.94 -9.89 9.97
CA GLU A 307 -12.53 -8.95 10.90
C GLU A 307 -12.05 -7.53 10.55
N LEU A 308 -13.01 -6.65 10.32
CA LEU A 308 -12.77 -5.24 9.99
C LEU A 308 -13.03 -4.37 11.22
N PRO A 309 -12.33 -3.22 11.37
CA PRO A 309 -12.56 -2.30 12.49
C PRO A 309 -13.96 -1.68 12.49
N ALA A 310 -14.63 -1.67 11.35
CA ALA A 310 -16.00 -1.21 11.20
C ALA A 310 -16.67 -1.86 9.98
N ALA A 311 -17.99 -1.74 9.85
CA ALA A 311 -18.69 -2.29 8.69
C ALA A 311 -18.23 -1.66 7.38
N ALA A 312 -17.99 -2.50 6.38
CA ALA A 312 -17.77 -2.16 4.99
C ALA A 312 -19.06 -2.33 4.20
N ASP A 313 -19.24 -1.59 3.09
CA ASP A 313 -20.38 -1.80 2.21
C ASP A 313 -20.32 -3.19 1.59
N ARG A 314 -19.08 -3.65 1.29
CA ARG A 314 -18.84 -4.99 0.77
C ARG A 314 -17.49 -5.51 1.25
N ILE A 315 -17.46 -6.79 1.60
CA ILE A 315 -16.25 -7.59 1.80
C ILE A 315 -16.29 -8.69 0.74
N ALA A 316 -15.20 -8.89 0.01
CA ALA A 316 -15.06 -9.96 -0.97
C ALA A 316 -13.80 -10.79 -0.69
N MET A 317 -13.92 -12.10 -0.75
CA MET A 317 -12.80 -13.04 -0.67
C MET A 317 -12.51 -13.63 -2.05
N TYR A 318 -11.24 -13.57 -2.42
CA TYR A 318 -10.75 -14.07 -3.70
C TYR A 318 -9.85 -15.29 -3.49
N GLN A 319 -10.02 -16.32 -4.30
CA GLN A 319 -9.10 -17.46 -4.40
C GLN A 319 -8.41 -17.41 -5.76
N ASN A 320 -7.10 -17.23 -5.79
CA ASN A 320 -6.31 -17.16 -7.03
C ASN A 320 -6.92 -16.17 -8.05
N GLY A 321 -7.43 -15.02 -7.59
CA GLY A 321 -8.05 -13.99 -8.41
C GLY A 321 -9.53 -14.16 -8.71
N ALA A 322 -10.14 -15.31 -8.39
CA ALA A 322 -11.58 -15.53 -8.54
C ALA A 322 -12.32 -15.27 -7.23
N GLU A 323 -13.40 -14.49 -7.25
CA GLU A 323 -14.23 -14.29 -6.08
C GLU A 323 -14.93 -15.58 -5.67
N VAL A 324 -14.83 -15.96 -4.39
CA VAL A 324 -15.40 -17.19 -3.83
C VAL A 324 -16.41 -16.96 -2.72
N ALA A 325 -16.40 -15.80 -2.08
CA ALA A 325 -17.37 -15.40 -1.09
C ALA A 325 -17.46 -13.88 -1.00
N SER A 326 -18.60 -13.35 -0.55
CA SER A 326 -18.77 -11.94 -0.23
C SER A 326 -19.83 -11.74 0.86
N ALA A 327 -19.76 -10.58 1.53
CA ALA A 327 -20.76 -10.10 2.48
C ALA A 327 -20.99 -8.60 2.25
N GLU A 328 -22.23 -8.18 2.35
CA GLU A 328 -22.65 -6.78 2.20
C GLU A 328 -22.98 -6.18 3.58
N ASN A 329 -22.61 -4.89 3.77
CA ASN A 329 -22.86 -4.14 5.00
C ASN A 329 -22.40 -4.89 6.27
N ALA A 330 -21.19 -5.47 6.21
CA ALA A 330 -20.66 -6.36 7.24
C ALA A 330 -19.28 -5.91 7.73
N SER A 331 -18.93 -6.30 8.95
CA SER A 331 -17.57 -6.16 9.50
C SER A 331 -16.82 -7.49 9.56
N THR A 332 -17.46 -8.60 9.20
CA THR A 332 -16.85 -9.93 9.24
C THR A 332 -17.26 -10.74 8.02
N LEU A 333 -16.37 -11.63 7.57
CA LEU A 333 -16.67 -12.65 6.56
C LEU A 333 -15.97 -13.94 6.96
N GLU A 334 -16.70 -15.05 6.99
CA GLU A 334 -16.16 -16.39 7.20
C GLU A 334 -16.38 -17.26 5.97
N PHE A 335 -15.40 -18.10 5.65
CA PHE A 335 -15.45 -19.00 4.52
C PHE A 335 -14.71 -20.32 4.83
N ALA A 336 -15.30 -21.46 4.49
CA ALA A 336 -14.65 -22.75 4.57
C ALA A 336 -14.05 -23.13 3.20
N PRO A 337 -12.73 -23.07 3.02
CA PRO A 337 -12.08 -23.37 1.76
C PRO A 337 -12.29 -24.84 1.38
N LYS A 338 -12.54 -25.08 0.07
CA LYS A 338 -12.78 -26.42 -0.47
C LYS A 338 -11.61 -26.93 -1.31
N SER A 339 -10.65 -26.08 -1.61
CA SER A 339 -9.48 -26.39 -2.46
C SER A 339 -8.28 -25.58 -2.02
N PRO A 340 -7.05 -26.05 -2.28
CA PRO A 340 -5.84 -25.26 -2.13
C PRO A 340 -5.87 -24.00 -2.99
N GLY A 341 -5.15 -22.95 -2.53
CA GLY A 341 -5.03 -21.68 -3.24
C GLY A 341 -4.56 -20.54 -2.34
N ALA A 342 -4.29 -19.40 -2.93
CA ALA A 342 -4.04 -18.14 -2.25
C ALA A 342 -5.38 -17.40 -2.06
N TYR A 343 -5.76 -17.18 -0.81
CA TYR A 343 -7.02 -16.52 -0.45
C TYR A 343 -6.74 -15.15 0.10
N ARG A 344 -7.33 -14.08 -0.47
CA ARG A 344 -7.16 -12.70 -0.03
C ARG A 344 -8.49 -11.96 0.09
N ILE A 345 -8.49 -10.84 0.78
CA ILE A 345 -9.66 -10.00 1.06
C ILE A 345 -9.55 -8.67 0.32
N GLU A 346 -10.66 -8.21 -0.21
CA GLU A 346 -10.90 -6.83 -0.60
C GLU A 346 -12.13 -6.32 0.16
N ALA A 347 -12.02 -5.16 0.84
CA ALA A 347 -13.13 -4.50 1.48
C ALA A 347 -13.37 -3.12 0.86
N TYR A 348 -14.64 -2.71 0.77
CA TYR A 348 -15.07 -1.51 0.05
C TYR A 348 -15.95 -0.61 0.92
N ARG A 349 -15.75 0.72 0.78
CA ARG A 349 -16.59 1.77 1.36
C ARG A 349 -16.90 2.85 0.32
N GLY A 350 -18.15 3.29 0.24
CA GLY A 350 -18.59 4.27 -0.76
C GLY A 350 -18.31 3.82 -2.20
N GLY A 351 -18.27 2.50 -2.45
CA GLY A 351 -17.89 1.93 -3.74
C GLY A 351 -16.39 2.06 -4.06
N LYS A 352 -15.56 2.44 -3.08
CA LYS A 352 -14.11 2.60 -3.18
C LYS A 352 -13.39 1.50 -2.40
N MET A 353 -12.17 1.17 -2.81
CA MET A 353 -11.34 0.17 -2.14
C MET A 353 -10.86 0.71 -0.80
N TRP A 354 -11.18 0.05 0.30
CA TRP A 354 -10.81 0.46 1.65
C TRP A 354 -9.65 -0.36 2.22
N ILE A 355 -9.71 -1.68 2.07
CA ILE A 355 -8.67 -2.60 2.55
C ILE A 355 -8.39 -3.65 1.49
N LEU A 356 -7.10 -3.98 1.32
CA LEU A 356 -6.63 -5.04 0.44
C LEU A 356 -5.58 -5.88 1.19
N SER A 357 -5.87 -7.16 1.45
CA SER A 357 -5.00 -8.02 2.24
C SER A 357 -4.02 -8.83 1.40
N ASN A 358 -2.90 -9.22 2.02
CA ASN A 358 -2.13 -10.37 1.59
C ASN A 358 -2.95 -11.66 1.77
N PRO A 359 -2.61 -12.75 1.04
CA PRO A 359 -3.36 -13.99 1.14
C PRO A 359 -2.98 -14.82 2.37
N VAL A 360 -3.91 -15.65 2.82
CA VAL A 360 -3.61 -16.91 3.49
C VAL A 360 -3.44 -17.98 2.41
N TYR A 361 -2.35 -18.74 2.49
CA TYR A 361 -2.06 -19.80 1.53
C TYR A 361 -2.59 -21.14 2.06
N VAL A 362 -3.64 -21.67 1.46
CA VAL A 362 -4.17 -23.01 1.74
C VAL A 362 -3.45 -24.01 0.83
N ARG A 363 -2.80 -25.03 1.42
CA ARG A 363 -2.05 -26.06 0.71
C ARG A 363 -2.62 -27.48 0.92
#